data_0eb4cd4e2e14e3450778e9b25a3125c5
#
_entry.id   0eb4cd4e2e14e3450778e9b25a3125c5
#
_cell.length_a   1.000
_cell.length_b   1.000
_cell.length_c   1.000
_cell.angle_alpha   90.00
_cell.angle_beta   90.00
_cell.angle_gamma   90.00
#
_symmetry.space_group_name_H-M   'P 1'
#
loop_
_entity.id
_entity.type
_entity.pdbx_description
1 polymer ?
#
loop_
_entity_poly.entity_id
_entity_poly.type
_entity_poly.pdbx_seq_one_letter_code
_entity_poly.pdbx_strand_id
1 'polypeptide(L)'
;GLSTWFDDAGEPNMNRTYLSSLFGRKIKAPYSLSDMAADALGVLDSLEIDKAHLIGASMGGMIVQEIAINHPTRVRTMCSIMSNTGDRRNGGIAASLISKLVGRPKPTLETAVEDNVETFRLIAGPHFDAEEHREHAQAQVSRSFLPEGVERQMSAIASTRDRTTLLSSV
;
A
#
# COMPACT_ATOMS: atom_id res chain seq x y z
N GLY A 1 -7.04 4.47 8.78
CA GLY A 1 -8.15 3.72 9.35
C GLY A 1 -8.98 4.53 10.31
N LEU A 2 -10.18 4.04 10.60
CA LEU A 2 -11.11 4.70 11.53
C LEU A 2 -11.22 3.97 12.87
N SER A 3 -10.66 2.77 12.98
CA SER A 3 -10.81 1.91 14.16
C SER A 3 -9.61 1.97 15.10
N THR A 4 -8.41 1.71 14.61
CA THR A 4 -7.20 1.67 15.42
C THR A 4 -6.13 2.58 14.82
N TRP A 5 -5.57 3.43 15.64
CA TRP A 5 -4.52 4.37 15.27
C TRP A 5 -3.23 3.93 15.94
N PHE A 6 -2.13 3.96 15.20
CA PHE A 6 -0.80 3.57 15.69
C PHE A 6 0.00 4.81 16.10
N ASP A 7 -0.56 5.64 17.00
CA ASP A 7 0.05 6.92 17.39
C ASP A 7 1.40 6.71 18.07
N ASP A 8 1.56 5.62 18.82
CA ASP A 8 2.81 5.26 19.51
C ASP A 8 3.84 4.59 18.59
N ALA A 9 3.50 4.27 17.35
CA ALA A 9 4.39 3.54 16.44
C ALA A 9 5.49 4.42 15.81
N GLY A 10 5.50 5.71 16.10
CA GLY A 10 6.43 6.69 15.54
C GLY A 10 6.17 7.01 14.06
N GLU A 11 6.94 7.97 13.55
CA GLU A 11 6.89 8.39 12.15
C GLU A 11 8.11 7.86 11.41
N PRO A 12 7.94 7.02 10.37
CA PRO A 12 9.03 6.61 9.51
C PRO A 12 9.56 7.82 8.73
N ASN A 13 10.87 7.97 8.66
CA ASN A 13 11.47 8.98 7.79
C ASN A 13 11.48 8.47 6.35
N MET A 14 10.60 8.99 5.50
CA MET A 14 10.42 8.55 4.11
C MET A 14 11.67 8.67 3.26
N ASN A 15 12.45 9.76 3.42
CA ASN A 15 13.71 9.92 2.68
C ASN A 15 14.71 8.81 3.04
N ARG A 16 14.81 8.48 4.33
CA ARG A 16 15.63 7.36 4.81
C ARG A 16 15.11 6.01 4.32
N THR A 17 13.79 5.83 4.27
CA THR A 17 13.14 4.62 3.78
C THR A 17 13.44 4.41 2.29
N TYR A 18 13.28 5.43 1.45
CA TYR A 18 13.61 5.37 0.03
C TYR A 18 15.09 5.11 -0.23
N LEU A 19 15.99 5.86 0.44
CA LEU A 19 17.43 5.64 0.34
C LEU A 19 17.83 4.22 0.77
N SER A 20 17.29 3.74 1.88
CA SER A 20 17.56 2.38 2.37
C SER A 20 17.05 1.32 1.38
N SER A 21 15.89 1.54 0.76
CA SER A 21 15.36 0.66 -0.27
C SER A 21 16.27 0.59 -1.49
N LEU A 22 16.78 1.73 -1.96
CA LEU A 22 17.70 1.79 -3.10
C LEU A 22 18.99 1.01 -2.85
N PHE A 23 19.55 1.07 -1.62
CA PHE A 23 20.77 0.36 -1.23
C PHE A 23 20.54 -1.05 -0.68
N GLY A 24 19.33 -1.59 -0.78
CA GLY A 24 19.02 -2.95 -0.30
C GLY A 24 19.14 -3.13 1.21
N ARG A 25 19.14 -2.04 1.99
CA ARG A 25 19.20 -2.10 3.45
C ARG A 25 17.88 -2.53 4.05
N LYS A 26 17.93 -3.24 5.17
CA LYS A 26 16.72 -3.60 5.92
C LYS A 26 16.01 -2.33 6.42
N ILE A 27 14.74 -2.23 6.10
CA ILE A 27 13.85 -1.17 6.54
C ILE A 27 13.05 -1.71 7.72
N LYS A 28 13.01 -0.97 8.81
CA LYS A 28 12.16 -1.28 9.95
C LYS A 28 10.84 -0.53 9.76
N ALA A 29 9.78 -1.26 9.45
CA ALA A 29 8.42 -0.74 9.40
C ALA A 29 7.71 -1.01 10.75
N PRO A 30 6.76 -0.16 11.16
CA PRO A 30 5.96 -0.38 12.37
C PRO A 30 5.11 -1.65 12.31
N TYR A 31 4.67 -2.03 11.12
CA TYR A 31 3.95 -3.26 10.79
C TYR A 31 4.32 -3.72 9.39
N SER A 32 3.98 -4.96 9.06
CA SER A 32 4.29 -5.59 7.78
C SER A 32 3.04 -5.81 6.92
N LEU A 33 3.23 -6.20 5.66
CA LEU A 33 2.12 -6.67 4.82
C LEU A 33 1.47 -7.95 5.36
N SER A 34 2.22 -8.78 6.08
CA SER A 34 1.68 -9.98 6.72
C SER A 34 0.77 -9.63 7.91
N ASP A 35 1.07 -8.57 8.65
CA ASP A 35 0.18 -8.07 9.71
C ASP A 35 -1.13 -7.54 9.11
N MET A 36 -1.06 -6.80 8.00
CA MET A 36 -2.26 -6.36 7.28
C MET A 36 -3.07 -7.51 6.68
N ALA A 37 -2.40 -8.59 6.26
CA ALA A 37 -3.05 -9.81 5.82
C ALA A 37 -3.80 -10.50 6.97
N ALA A 38 -3.20 -10.53 8.17
CA ALA A 38 -3.85 -11.06 9.37
C ALA A 38 -5.07 -10.21 9.75
N ASP A 39 -5.01 -8.88 9.66
CA ASP A 39 -6.16 -7.99 9.88
C ASP A 39 -7.30 -8.30 8.91
N ALA A 40 -6.99 -8.49 7.62
CA ALA A 40 -7.99 -8.84 6.62
C ALA A 40 -8.65 -10.21 6.90
N LEU A 41 -7.87 -11.19 7.35
CA LEU A 41 -8.40 -12.49 7.79
C LEU A 41 -9.25 -12.36 9.06
N GLY A 42 -8.85 -11.51 10.00
CA GLY A 42 -9.64 -11.21 11.19
C GLY A 42 -11.02 -10.64 10.86
N VAL A 43 -11.13 -9.83 9.79
CA VAL A 43 -12.44 -9.38 9.30
C VAL A 43 -13.26 -10.55 8.77
N LEU A 44 -12.68 -11.46 7.98
CA LEU A 44 -13.38 -12.67 7.52
C LEU A 44 -13.84 -13.53 8.69
N ASP A 45 -13.00 -13.70 9.70
CA ASP A 45 -13.32 -14.50 10.90
C ASP A 45 -14.47 -13.87 11.69
N SER A 46 -14.47 -12.53 11.84
CA SER A 46 -15.55 -11.81 12.52
C SER A 46 -16.90 -11.91 11.80
N LEU A 47 -16.88 -12.20 10.50
CA LEU A 47 -18.06 -12.40 9.66
C LEU A 47 -18.39 -13.89 9.44
N GLU A 48 -17.67 -14.80 10.11
CA GLU A 48 -17.83 -16.26 9.97
C GLU A 48 -17.63 -16.74 8.53
N ILE A 49 -16.72 -16.08 7.76
CA ILE A 49 -16.41 -16.43 6.37
C ILE A 49 -15.16 -17.30 6.32
N ASP A 50 -15.31 -18.58 6.04
CA ASP A 50 -14.20 -19.53 5.96
C ASP A 50 -13.26 -19.25 4.77
N LYS A 51 -13.82 -18.96 3.61
CA LYS A 51 -13.09 -18.77 2.35
C LYS A 51 -13.68 -17.67 1.51
N ALA A 52 -12.84 -16.84 0.90
CA ALA A 52 -13.26 -15.73 0.05
C ALA A 52 -12.54 -15.73 -1.31
N HIS A 53 -13.16 -15.08 -2.29
CA HIS A 53 -12.48 -14.57 -3.48
C HIS A 53 -11.80 -13.26 -3.09
N LEU A 54 -10.51 -13.13 -3.35
CA LEU A 54 -9.73 -11.96 -2.95
C LEU A 54 -9.38 -11.12 -4.17
N ILE A 55 -9.68 -9.83 -4.10
CA ILE A 55 -9.26 -8.84 -5.10
C ILE A 55 -8.50 -7.75 -4.37
N GLY A 56 -7.28 -7.48 -4.80
CA GLY A 56 -6.44 -6.43 -4.22
C GLY A 56 -5.79 -5.57 -5.29
N ALA A 57 -5.81 -4.26 -5.10
CA ALA A 57 -5.16 -3.31 -5.97
C ALA A 57 -3.93 -2.69 -5.29
N SER A 58 -2.83 -2.50 -6.04
CA SER A 58 -1.58 -1.90 -5.56
C SER A 58 -1.07 -2.63 -4.30
N MET A 59 -0.94 -1.96 -3.16
CA MET A 59 -0.62 -2.56 -1.87
C MET A 59 -1.61 -3.66 -1.47
N GLY A 60 -2.90 -3.49 -1.76
CA GLY A 60 -3.92 -4.52 -1.57
C GLY A 60 -3.62 -5.80 -2.36
N GLY A 61 -3.05 -5.67 -3.57
CA GLY A 61 -2.56 -6.80 -4.35
C GLY A 61 -1.40 -7.55 -3.66
N MET A 62 -0.51 -6.84 -2.98
CA MET A 62 0.55 -7.45 -2.18
C MET A 62 0.00 -8.18 -0.94
N ILE A 63 -1.01 -7.59 -0.29
CA ILE A 63 -1.67 -8.17 0.88
C ILE A 63 -2.38 -9.49 0.51
N VAL A 64 -3.15 -9.52 -0.59
CA VAL A 64 -3.83 -10.75 -1.01
C VAL A 64 -2.84 -11.83 -1.44
N GLN A 65 -1.65 -11.47 -1.96
CA GLN A 65 -0.55 -12.41 -2.19
C GLN A 65 -0.05 -13.02 -0.88
N GLU A 66 0.15 -12.20 0.17
CA GLU A 66 0.54 -12.72 1.50
C GLU A 66 -0.52 -13.67 2.08
N ILE A 67 -1.81 -13.36 1.91
CA ILE A 67 -2.90 -14.26 2.33
C ILE A 67 -2.83 -15.57 1.55
N ALA A 68 -2.70 -15.52 0.23
CA ALA A 68 -2.68 -16.72 -0.61
C ALA A 68 -1.48 -17.64 -0.30
N ILE A 69 -0.31 -17.07 -0.02
CA ILE A 69 0.89 -17.81 0.34
C ILE A 69 0.78 -18.46 1.72
N ASN A 70 0.36 -17.68 2.73
CA ASN A 70 0.42 -18.11 4.13
C ASN A 70 -0.86 -18.81 4.60
N HIS A 71 -2.00 -18.56 3.91
CA HIS A 71 -3.33 -19.07 4.27
C HIS A 71 -4.10 -19.57 3.04
N PRO A 72 -3.55 -20.50 2.22
CA PRO A 72 -4.17 -20.93 0.96
C PRO A 72 -5.56 -21.54 1.15
N THR A 73 -5.82 -22.14 2.31
CA THR A 73 -7.13 -22.70 2.65
C THR A 73 -8.23 -21.66 2.80
N ARG A 74 -7.87 -20.38 3.01
CA ARG A 74 -8.79 -19.26 3.16
C ARG A 74 -9.13 -18.59 1.82
N VAL A 75 -8.48 -18.98 0.73
CA VAL A 75 -8.59 -18.34 -0.59
C VAL A 75 -9.32 -19.26 -1.57
N ARG A 76 -10.34 -18.75 -2.24
CA ARG A 76 -11.01 -19.43 -3.38
C ARG A 76 -10.32 -19.07 -4.70
N THR A 77 -10.10 -17.78 -4.92
CA THR A 77 -9.35 -17.22 -6.05
C THR A 77 -8.71 -15.92 -5.63
N MET A 78 -7.63 -15.53 -6.30
CA MET A 78 -6.94 -14.28 -6.06
C MET A 78 -6.82 -13.48 -7.35
N CYS A 79 -7.11 -12.18 -7.28
CA CYS A 79 -6.85 -11.20 -8.33
C CYS A 79 -5.97 -10.08 -7.76
N SER A 80 -4.75 -9.93 -8.30
CA SER A 80 -3.80 -8.90 -7.88
C SER A 80 -3.66 -7.88 -9.01
N ILE A 81 -4.17 -6.65 -8.81
CA ILE A 81 -4.28 -5.61 -9.82
C ILE A 81 -3.20 -4.56 -9.57
N MET A 82 -2.49 -4.10 -10.64
CA MET A 82 -1.46 -3.06 -10.62
C MET A 82 -0.49 -3.18 -9.43
N SER A 83 -0.04 -4.40 -9.14
CA SER A 83 0.79 -4.75 -8.00
C SER A 83 2.07 -5.45 -8.45
N ASN A 84 2.94 -5.84 -7.51
CA ASN A 84 4.15 -6.62 -7.80
C ASN A 84 4.38 -7.67 -6.71
N THR A 85 5.33 -8.56 -6.98
CA THR A 85 5.71 -9.65 -6.07
C THR A 85 6.74 -9.26 -5.01
N GLY A 86 7.25 -8.04 -5.07
CA GLY A 86 8.39 -7.59 -4.27
C GLY A 86 9.75 -7.86 -4.93
N ASP A 87 9.78 -8.45 -6.15
CA ASP A 87 11.00 -8.55 -6.94
C ASP A 87 11.45 -7.14 -7.36
N ARG A 88 12.63 -6.74 -6.89
CA ARG A 88 13.17 -5.39 -7.15
C ARG A 88 13.59 -5.17 -8.59
N ARG A 89 13.79 -6.24 -9.36
CA ARG A 89 14.17 -6.18 -10.78
C ARG A 89 12.96 -5.97 -11.68
N ASN A 90 11.78 -6.40 -11.21
CA ASN A 90 10.54 -6.36 -11.97
C ASN A 90 9.44 -5.66 -11.17
N GLY A 91 8.78 -4.68 -11.77
CA GLY A 91 7.65 -4.00 -11.14
C GLY A 91 8.03 -2.93 -10.09
N GLY A 92 9.28 -2.46 -10.10
CA GLY A 92 9.69 -1.31 -9.30
C GLY A 92 9.05 0.00 -9.76
N ILE A 93 9.00 0.99 -8.88
CA ILE A 93 8.56 2.34 -9.22
C ILE A 93 9.58 2.96 -10.18
N ALA A 94 9.10 3.52 -11.30
CA ALA A 94 9.98 4.18 -12.27
C ALA A 94 10.78 5.31 -11.61
N ALA A 95 12.08 5.40 -11.92
CA ALA A 95 12.96 6.42 -11.33
C ALA A 95 12.47 7.85 -11.59
N SER A 96 11.84 8.09 -12.74
CA SER A 96 11.19 9.36 -13.08
C SER A 96 10.02 9.71 -12.17
N LEU A 97 9.31 8.71 -11.65
CA LEU A 97 8.22 8.90 -10.70
C LEU A 97 8.78 9.13 -9.29
N ILE A 98 9.79 8.37 -8.90
CA ILE A 98 10.48 8.57 -7.61
C ILE A 98 11.00 10.00 -7.50
N SER A 99 11.66 10.54 -8.55
CA SER A 99 12.17 11.92 -8.53
C SER A 99 11.09 12.99 -8.37
N LYS A 100 9.85 12.70 -8.77
CA LYS A 100 8.69 13.61 -8.60
C LYS A 100 8.01 13.48 -7.23
N LEU A 101 8.20 12.38 -6.55
CA LEU A 101 7.60 12.12 -5.23
C LEU A 101 8.54 12.44 -4.07
N VAL A 102 9.86 12.24 -4.28
CA VAL A 102 10.86 12.53 -3.24
C VAL A 102 11.00 14.02 -3.02
N GLY A 103 11.04 14.43 -1.76
CA GLY A 103 11.19 15.84 -1.37
C GLY A 103 9.91 16.67 -1.40
N ARG A 104 8.75 16.08 -1.72
CA ARG A 104 7.48 16.78 -1.53
C ARG A 104 7.23 17.03 -0.04
N PRO A 105 6.72 18.21 0.32
CA PRO A 105 6.30 18.45 1.69
C PRO A 105 5.16 17.49 2.07
N LYS A 106 5.03 17.21 3.36
CA LYS A 106 3.86 16.47 3.85
C LYS A 106 2.59 17.26 3.53
N PRO A 107 1.53 16.61 3.03
CA PRO A 107 0.28 17.30 2.80
C PRO A 107 -0.29 17.80 4.12
N THR A 108 -0.87 18.98 4.09
CA THR A 108 -1.72 19.52 5.15
C THR A 108 -3.18 19.21 4.83
N LEU A 109 -4.08 19.40 5.79
CA LEU A 109 -5.52 19.21 5.53
C LEU A 109 -6.00 20.09 4.36
N GLU A 110 -5.43 21.28 4.20
CA GLU A 110 -5.77 22.23 3.15
C GLU A 110 -5.26 21.80 1.78
N THR A 111 -4.08 21.16 1.71
CA THR A 111 -3.44 20.76 0.44
C THR A 111 -3.75 19.30 0.05
N ALA A 112 -4.26 18.48 0.98
CA ALA A 112 -4.37 17.04 0.84
C ALA A 112 -5.14 16.58 -0.41
N VAL A 113 -6.21 17.29 -0.77
CA VAL A 113 -7.03 16.95 -1.94
C VAL A 113 -6.24 17.18 -3.23
N GLU A 114 -5.64 18.37 -3.38
CA GLU A 114 -4.89 18.69 -4.60
C GLU A 114 -3.58 17.87 -4.71
N ASP A 115 -2.89 17.64 -3.60
CA ASP A 115 -1.71 16.78 -3.56
C ASP A 115 -2.06 15.34 -3.97
N ASN A 116 -3.25 14.85 -3.61
CA ASN A 116 -3.76 13.55 -4.03
C ASN A 116 -4.06 13.53 -5.54
N VAL A 117 -4.78 14.54 -6.05
CA VAL A 117 -5.08 14.69 -7.49
C VAL A 117 -3.79 14.71 -8.32
N GLU A 118 -2.81 15.53 -7.92
CA GLU A 118 -1.53 15.62 -8.63
C GLU A 118 -0.72 14.31 -8.57
N THR A 119 -0.77 13.60 -7.46
CA THR A 119 -0.12 12.30 -7.33
C THR A 119 -0.77 11.28 -8.27
N PHE A 120 -2.10 11.21 -8.30
CA PHE A 120 -2.80 10.29 -9.18
C PHE A 120 -2.66 10.66 -10.65
N ARG A 121 -2.60 11.93 -11.01
CA ARG A 121 -2.29 12.37 -12.38
C ARG A 121 -0.98 11.78 -12.92
N LEU A 122 0.00 11.54 -12.05
CA LEU A 122 1.29 10.96 -12.45
C LEU A 122 1.21 9.45 -12.76
N ILE A 123 0.21 8.74 -12.23
CA ILE A 123 0.15 7.27 -12.25
C ILE A 123 -1.07 6.69 -12.96
N ALA A 124 -2.12 7.49 -13.18
CA ALA A 124 -3.41 6.98 -13.65
C ALA A 124 -3.53 6.79 -15.17
N GLY A 125 -2.57 7.26 -15.96
CA GLY A 125 -2.60 7.11 -17.43
C GLY A 125 -3.54 8.09 -18.14
N PRO A 126 -3.85 7.85 -19.46
CA PRO A 126 -4.44 8.84 -20.35
C PRO A 126 -5.94 9.12 -20.10
N HIS A 127 -6.62 8.27 -19.36
CA HIS A 127 -8.07 8.41 -19.08
C HIS A 127 -8.34 9.02 -17.70
N PHE A 128 -7.35 9.70 -17.11
CA PHE A 128 -7.49 10.32 -15.81
C PHE A 128 -8.41 11.53 -15.87
N ASP A 129 -9.53 11.46 -15.15
CA ASP A 129 -10.41 12.59 -14.90
C ASP A 129 -10.05 13.23 -13.55
N ALA A 130 -9.54 14.46 -13.61
CA ALA A 130 -9.08 15.16 -12.42
C ALA A 130 -10.26 15.64 -11.54
N GLU A 131 -11.41 15.92 -12.15
CA GLU A 131 -12.57 16.42 -11.41
C GLU A 131 -13.25 15.29 -10.64
N GLU A 132 -13.51 14.16 -11.32
CA GLU A 132 -14.02 12.95 -10.68
C GLU A 132 -13.09 12.48 -9.54
N HIS A 133 -11.78 12.52 -9.80
CA HIS A 133 -10.80 12.11 -8.78
C HIS A 133 -10.76 13.09 -7.60
N ARG A 134 -10.94 14.39 -7.83
CA ARG A 134 -11.02 15.41 -6.77
C ARG A 134 -12.20 15.17 -5.84
N GLU A 135 -13.36 14.84 -6.36
CA GLU A 135 -14.55 14.50 -5.56
C GLU A 135 -14.26 13.29 -4.65
N HIS A 136 -13.65 12.24 -5.20
CA HIS A 136 -13.24 11.07 -4.43
C HIS A 136 -12.20 11.41 -3.36
N ALA A 137 -11.18 12.19 -3.69
CA ALA A 137 -10.15 12.62 -2.76
C ALA A 137 -10.74 13.47 -1.62
N GLN A 138 -11.66 14.36 -1.92
CA GLN A 138 -12.36 15.18 -0.94
C GLN A 138 -13.19 14.32 0.03
N ALA A 139 -13.91 13.32 -0.49
CA ALA A 139 -14.66 12.37 0.35
C ALA A 139 -13.73 11.54 1.25
N GLN A 140 -12.55 11.15 0.76
CA GLN A 140 -11.56 10.42 1.55
C GLN A 140 -10.95 11.30 2.64
N VAL A 141 -10.50 12.51 2.31
CA VAL A 141 -9.87 13.45 3.25
C VAL A 141 -10.86 13.87 4.34
N SER A 142 -12.12 14.15 3.99
CA SER A 142 -13.16 14.51 4.98
C SER A 142 -13.48 13.35 5.92
N ARG A 143 -13.34 12.11 5.46
CA ARG A 143 -13.57 10.91 6.29
C ARG A 143 -12.41 10.61 7.23
N SER A 144 -11.19 10.77 6.77
CA SER A 144 -9.98 10.54 7.60
C SER A 144 -8.76 11.15 6.92
N PHE A 145 -8.03 11.98 7.64
CA PHE A 145 -6.76 12.55 7.20
C PHE A 145 -5.66 12.14 8.19
N LEU A 146 -4.78 11.26 7.75
CA LEU A 146 -3.66 10.74 8.56
C LEU A 146 -2.43 10.50 7.66
N PRO A 147 -1.66 11.56 7.34
CA PRO A 147 -0.50 11.47 6.46
C PRO A 147 0.58 10.52 7.01
N GLU A 148 0.77 10.43 8.32
CA GLU A 148 1.69 9.49 8.97
C GLU A 148 1.31 8.02 8.69
N GLY A 149 0.03 7.75 8.54
CA GLY A 149 -0.48 6.42 8.15
C GLY A 149 0.00 6.01 6.76
N VAL A 150 0.04 6.95 5.82
CA VAL A 150 0.58 6.72 4.46
C VAL A 150 2.07 6.39 4.53
N GLU A 151 2.85 7.12 5.33
CA GLU A 151 4.28 6.87 5.51
C GLU A 151 4.55 5.48 6.13
N ARG A 152 3.73 5.06 7.10
CA ARG A 152 3.82 3.70 7.69
C ARG A 152 3.51 2.62 6.66
N GLN A 153 2.48 2.80 5.83
CA GLN A 153 2.15 1.87 4.73
C GLN A 153 3.27 1.79 3.70
N MET A 154 3.82 2.91 3.28
CA MET A 154 4.97 2.93 2.36
C MET A 154 6.20 2.23 2.94
N SER A 155 6.44 2.36 4.25
CA SER A 155 7.50 1.64 4.93
C SER A 155 7.26 0.13 4.96
N ALA A 156 6.00 -0.31 5.14
CA ALA A 156 5.62 -1.71 5.08
C ALA A 156 5.87 -2.30 3.68
N ILE A 157 5.48 -1.57 2.62
CA ILE A 157 5.77 -1.95 1.23
C ILE A 157 7.28 -2.06 0.99
N ALA A 158 8.05 -1.05 1.40
CA ALA A 158 9.49 -0.99 1.18
C ALA A 158 10.28 -2.05 1.97
N SER A 159 9.72 -2.55 3.08
CA SER A 159 10.31 -3.61 3.91
C SER A 159 9.95 -5.03 3.46
N THR A 160 9.05 -5.16 2.47
CA THR A 160 8.52 -6.47 2.06
C THR A 160 9.58 -7.35 1.38
N ARG A 161 9.41 -8.67 1.54
CA ARG A 161 10.23 -9.68 0.86
C ARG A 161 9.79 -9.89 -0.59
N ASP A 162 10.66 -10.46 -1.39
CA ASP A 162 10.29 -11.02 -2.68
C ASP A 162 9.43 -12.30 -2.48
N ARG A 163 8.24 -12.32 -3.10
CA ARG A 163 7.26 -13.41 -3.04
C ARG A 163 7.19 -14.22 -4.31
N THR A 164 8.01 -13.91 -5.32
CA THR A 164 7.92 -14.49 -6.66
C THR A 164 7.95 -16.03 -6.62
N THR A 165 8.90 -16.61 -5.90
CA THR A 165 9.03 -18.08 -5.81
C THR A 165 7.90 -18.73 -4.99
N LEU A 166 7.37 -18.00 -3.98
CA LEU A 166 6.30 -18.53 -3.14
C LEU A 166 4.95 -18.54 -3.87
N LEU A 167 4.75 -17.59 -4.79
CA LEU A 167 3.53 -17.51 -5.59
C LEU A 167 3.42 -18.61 -6.65
N SER A 168 4.52 -19.29 -7.00
CA SER A 168 4.49 -20.41 -7.93
C SER A 168 3.79 -21.66 -7.37
N SER A 169 3.53 -21.69 -6.07
CA SER A 169 2.86 -22.81 -5.38
C SER A 169 1.42 -22.50 -4.94
N VAL A 170 0.88 -21.36 -5.38
CA VAL A 170 -0.48 -20.87 -5.02
C VAL A 170 -1.46 -21.07 -6.15
#